data_7e2c200c08bbba21d22914b5fd81df59
#
_entry.id   7e2c200c08bbba21d22914b5fd81df59
#
_cell.length_a   1.000
_cell.length_b   1.000
_cell.length_c   1.000
_cell.angle_alpha   90.00
_cell.angle_beta   90.00
_cell.angle_gamma   90.00
#
_symmetry.space_group_name_H-M   'P 1'
#
loop_
_entity.id
_entity.type
_entity.pdbx_description
1 polymer ?
#
loop_
_entity_poly.entity_id
_entity_poly.type
_entity_poly.pdbx_seq_one_letter_code
_entity_poly.pdbx_strand_id
1 'polypeptide(L)'
;LNHAGDLLKQKRAEKKYTLEAVSKLVGVSINYISKLEKGESCNPADEVIVKLARTLGLDEDWLFFAFDKIPLSTKKVLKANPTLAKAISEISGNENLTARQKEEFLSRTISCFKQFSETKQGGV
;
A
#
# COMPACT_ATOMS: atom_id res chain seq x y z
N LEU A 1 -10.95 -5.71 -11.58
CA LEU A 1 -11.06 -6.54 -10.39
C LEU A 1 -11.07 -5.69 -9.14
N ASN A 2 -12.02 -5.97 -8.28
CA ASN A 2 -12.29 -5.13 -7.12
C ASN A 2 -11.76 -5.77 -5.83
N HIS A 3 -10.47 -6.09 -5.81
CA HIS A 3 -9.87 -6.76 -4.65
C HIS A 3 -9.91 -5.91 -3.38
N ALA A 4 -9.59 -4.63 -3.50
CA ALA A 4 -9.60 -3.72 -2.34
C ALA A 4 -11.02 -3.60 -1.77
N GLY A 5 -12.00 -3.36 -2.63
CA GLY A 5 -13.40 -3.21 -2.19
C GLY A 5 -13.95 -4.46 -1.53
N ASP A 6 -13.67 -5.61 -2.11
CA ASP A 6 -14.11 -6.90 -1.54
C ASP A 6 -13.51 -7.12 -0.16
N LEU A 7 -12.22 -6.82 0.01
CA LEU A 7 -11.58 -6.93 1.30
C LEU A 7 -12.18 -5.97 2.33
N LEU A 8 -12.43 -4.74 1.94
CA LEU A 8 -13.07 -3.76 2.82
C LEU A 8 -14.41 -4.28 3.33
N LYS A 9 -15.23 -4.80 2.42
CA LYS A 9 -16.55 -5.36 2.77
C LYS A 9 -16.41 -6.56 3.70
N GLN A 10 -15.48 -7.46 3.40
CA GLN A 10 -15.23 -8.65 4.20
C GLN A 10 -14.82 -8.26 5.62
N LYS A 11 -13.85 -7.35 5.75
CA LYS A 11 -13.36 -6.93 7.07
C LYS A 11 -14.41 -6.16 7.85
N ARG A 12 -15.21 -5.35 7.18
CA ARG A 12 -16.33 -4.67 7.81
C ARG A 12 -17.32 -5.67 8.41
N ALA A 13 -17.67 -6.70 7.63
CA ALA A 13 -18.57 -7.76 8.07
C ALA A 13 -17.99 -8.53 9.25
N GLU A 14 -16.71 -8.87 9.21
CA GLU A 14 -16.03 -9.56 10.31
C GLU A 14 -16.08 -8.77 11.61
N LYS A 15 -15.96 -7.46 11.53
CA LYS A 15 -16.05 -6.57 12.70
C LYS A 15 -17.49 -6.21 13.06
N LYS A 16 -18.46 -6.68 12.28
CA LYS A 16 -19.88 -6.42 12.49
C LYS A 16 -20.21 -4.93 12.43
N TYR A 17 -19.48 -4.18 11.62
CA TYR A 17 -19.77 -2.78 11.38
C TYR A 17 -20.78 -2.60 10.25
N THR A 18 -21.70 -1.66 10.43
CA THR A 18 -22.56 -1.21 9.34
C THR A 18 -21.78 -0.24 8.45
N LEU A 19 -22.31 0.02 7.25
CA LEU A 19 -21.74 1.06 6.38
C LEU A 19 -21.76 2.42 7.09
N GLU A 20 -22.84 2.71 7.83
CA GLU A 20 -22.94 3.95 8.59
C GLU A 20 -21.85 4.06 9.66
N ALA A 21 -21.58 2.97 10.39
CA ALA A 21 -20.53 2.96 11.41
C ALA A 21 -19.17 3.27 10.81
N VAL A 22 -18.83 2.62 9.71
CA VAL A 22 -17.54 2.87 9.03
C VAL A 22 -17.49 4.29 8.49
N SER A 23 -18.56 4.79 7.90
CA SER A 23 -18.59 6.15 7.36
C SER A 23 -18.30 7.19 8.45
N LYS A 24 -18.86 7.00 9.65
CA LYS A 24 -18.61 7.91 10.78
C LYS A 24 -17.17 7.82 11.28
N LEU A 25 -16.64 6.60 11.40
CA LEU A 25 -15.27 6.40 11.88
C LEU A 25 -14.22 6.95 10.90
N VAL A 26 -14.50 6.86 9.61
CA VAL A 26 -13.58 7.33 8.58
C VAL A 26 -13.80 8.80 8.22
N GLY A 27 -15.01 9.32 8.45
CA GLY A 27 -15.33 10.72 8.16
C GLY A 27 -15.73 10.99 6.72
N VAL A 28 -16.37 10.00 6.09
CA VAL A 28 -16.89 10.12 4.70
C VAL A 28 -18.35 9.66 4.68
N SER A 29 -19.04 9.88 3.56
CA SER A 29 -20.44 9.48 3.45
C SER A 29 -20.61 7.96 3.36
N ILE A 30 -21.80 7.49 3.74
CA ILE A 30 -22.19 6.08 3.59
C ILE A 30 -22.09 5.68 2.11
N ASN A 31 -22.57 6.54 1.23
CA ASN A 31 -22.54 6.29 -0.20
C ASN A 31 -21.10 6.12 -0.73
N TYR A 32 -20.16 6.92 -0.19
CA TYR A 32 -18.76 6.82 -0.56
C TYR A 32 -18.18 5.46 -0.17
N ILE A 33 -18.43 4.99 1.07
CA ILE A 33 -17.97 3.67 1.51
C ILE A 33 -18.57 2.58 0.63
N SER A 34 -19.86 2.67 0.33
CA SER A 34 -20.53 1.71 -0.54
C SER A 34 -19.87 1.65 -1.92
N LYS A 35 -19.54 2.79 -2.50
CA LYS A 35 -18.87 2.85 -3.81
C LYS A 35 -17.47 2.26 -3.77
N LEU A 36 -16.72 2.48 -2.68
CA LEU A 36 -15.42 1.86 -2.52
C LEU A 36 -15.53 0.33 -2.46
N GLU A 37 -16.50 -0.18 -1.72
CA GLU A 37 -16.70 -1.63 -1.60
C GLU A 37 -17.10 -2.26 -2.93
N LYS A 38 -17.85 -1.54 -3.74
CA LYS A 38 -18.29 -2.03 -5.06
C LYS A 38 -17.26 -1.82 -6.16
N GLY A 39 -16.18 -1.09 -5.88
CA GLY A 39 -15.18 -0.76 -6.88
C GLY A 39 -15.59 0.35 -7.83
N GLU A 40 -16.66 1.07 -7.52
CA GLU A 40 -17.11 2.21 -8.32
C GLU A 40 -16.27 3.45 -8.08
N SER A 41 -15.56 3.51 -6.94
CA SER A 41 -14.59 4.55 -6.64
C SER A 41 -13.27 3.85 -6.29
N CYS A 42 -12.20 4.17 -7.01
CA CYS A 42 -10.93 3.45 -6.91
C CYS A 42 -9.76 4.35 -6.53
N ASN A 43 -10.02 5.61 -6.21
CA ASN A 43 -8.94 6.55 -5.89
C ASN A 43 -9.24 7.36 -4.63
N PRO A 44 -9.34 6.70 -3.47
CA PRO A 44 -9.57 7.42 -2.22
C PRO A 44 -8.35 8.26 -1.84
N ALA A 45 -8.58 9.34 -1.10
CA ALA A 45 -7.51 10.17 -0.57
C ALA A 45 -6.65 9.37 0.43
N ASP A 46 -5.40 9.74 0.56
CA ASP A 46 -4.45 9.04 1.44
C ASP A 46 -4.97 8.91 2.87
N GLU A 47 -5.50 9.99 3.43
CA GLU A 47 -6.02 9.97 4.81
C GLU A 47 -7.23 9.07 4.98
N VAL A 48 -8.03 8.88 3.94
CA VAL A 48 -9.16 7.94 3.95
C VAL A 48 -8.64 6.51 4.05
N ILE A 49 -7.60 6.19 3.27
CA ILE A 49 -6.97 4.86 3.32
C ILE A 49 -6.40 4.58 4.70
N VAL A 50 -5.71 5.55 5.30
CA VAL A 50 -5.15 5.41 6.64
C VAL A 50 -6.26 5.11 7.66
N LYS A 51 -7.34 5.86 7.61
CA LYS A 51 -8.47 5.67 8.55
C LYS A 51 -9.19 4.35 8.33
N LEU A 52 -9.36 3.93 7.06
CA LEU A 52 -9.93 2.62 6.75
C LEU A 52 -9.08 1.50 7.30
N ALA A 53 -7.77 1.58 7.11
CA ALA A 53 -6.86 0.55 7.62
C ALA A 53 -6.96 0.42 9.13
N ARG A 54 -6.95 1.54 9.85
CA ARG A 54 -7.08 1.55 11.31
C ARG A 54 -8.43 1.01 11.78
N THR A 55 -9.50 1.46 11.15
CA THR A 55 -10.87 1.08 11.51
C THR A 55 -11.10 -0.41 11.31
N LEU A 56 -10.58 -0.96 10.23
CA LEU A 56 -10.83 -2.35 9.84
C LEU A 56 -9.71 -3.31 10.24
N GLY A 57 -8.65 -2.81 10.88
CA GLY A 57 -7.53 -3.65 11.30
C GLY A 57 -6.73 -4.23 10.14
N LEU A 58 -6.58 -3.45 9.07
CA LEU A 58 -5.80 -3.85 7.90
C LEU A 58 -4.42 -3.22 7.92
N ASP A 59 -3.48 -3.91 7.28
CA ASP A 59 -2.15 -3.35 7.07
C ASP A 59 -2.26 -2.12 6.16
N GLU A 60 -1.77 -0.99 6.64
CA GLU A 60 -1.87 0.29 5.94
C GLU A 60 -1.16 0.25 4.59
N ASP A 61 0.09 -0.24 4.58
CA ASP A 61 0.89 -0.30 3.34
C ASP A 61 0.22 -1.19 2.31
N TRP A 62 -0.29 -2.34 2.74
CA TRP A 62 -1.01 -3.25 1.86
C TRP A 62 -2.23 -2.59 1.24
N LEU A 63 -2.97 -1.82 2.04
CA LEU A 63 -4.19 -1.17 1.56
C LEU A 63 -3.86 -0.07 0.54
N PHE A 64 -2.76 0.67 0.74
CA PHE A 64 -2.29 1.63 -0.26
C PHE A 64 -2.01 0.92 -1.59
N PHE A 65 -1.26 -0.18 -1.56
CA PHE A 65 -0.97 -0.94 -2.78
C PHE A 65 -2.25 -1.47 -3.45
N ALA A 66 -3.23 -1.90 -2.66
CA ALA A 66 -4.49 -2.39 -3.19
C ALA A 66 -5.25 -1.30 -3.97
N PHE A 67 -5.04 -0.03 -3.63
CA PHE A 67 -5.61 1.11 -4.35
C PHE A 67 -4.62 1.71 -5.36
N ASP A 68 -3.60 0.97 -5.76
CA ASP A 68 -2.56 1.43 -6.71
C ASP A 68 -1.84 2.69 -6.25
N LYS A 69 -1.61 2.80 -4.96
CA LYS A 69 -0.91 3.96 -4.38
C LYS A 69 0.36 3.52 -3.67
N ILE A 70 1.33 4.42 -3.63
CA ILE A 70 2.56 4.20 -2.89
C ILE A 70 2.30 4.52 -1.42
N PRO A 71 2.66 3.61 -0.49
CA PRO A 71 2.49 3.87 0.95
C PRO A 71 3.20 5.14 1.41
N LEU A 72 2.64 5.79 2.43
CA LEU A 72 3.21 7.02 2.97
C LEU A 72 4.63 6.81 3.50
N SER A 73 4.88 5.68 4.14
CA SER A 73 6.22 5.29 4.63
C SER A 73 7.25 5.25 3.51
N THR A 74 6.88 4.66 2.38
CA THR A 74 7.75 4.57 1.19
C THR A 74 7.99 5.95 0.59
N LYS A 75 6.96 6.77 0.46
CA LYS A 75 7.11 8.15 -0.03
C LYS A 75 8.08 8.94 0.83
N LYS A 76 8.00 8.79 2.14
CA LYS A 76 8.87 9.48 3.09
C LYS A 76 10.33 9.12 2.86
N VAL A 77 10.62 7.83 2.70
CA VAL A 77 11.99 7.35 2.43
C VAL A 77 12.52 7.92 1.12
N LEU A 78 11.72 7.86 0.05
CA LEU A 78 12.15 8.37 -1.25
C LEU A 78 12.37 9.88 -1.24
N LYS A 79 11.53 10.63 -0.56
CA LYS A 79 11.70 12.08 -0.42
C LYS A 79 12.97 12.43 0.36
N ALA A 80 13.29 11.65 1.37
CA ALA A 80 14.50 11.87 2.18
C ALA A 80 15.77 11.42 1.45
N ASN A 81 15.65 10.63 0.40
CA ASN A 81 16.79 10.05 -0.32
C ASN A 81 16.64 10.25 -1.83
N PRO A 82 16.81 11.48 -2.34
CA PRO A 82 16.59 11.77 -3.78
C PRO A 82 17.50 10.94 -4.70
N THR A 83 18.71 10.62 -4.26
CA THR A 83 19.64 9.80 -5.04
C THR A 83 19.09 8.39 -5.24
N LEU A 84 18.50 7.82 -4.20
CA LEU A 84 17.86 6.51 -4.29
C LEU A 84 16.64 6.56 -5.23
N ALA A 85 15.80 7.58 -5.10
CA ALA A 85 14.64 7.76 -5.96
C ALA A 85 15.04 7.85 -7.43
N LYS A 86 16.11 8.63 -7.72
CA LYS A 86 16.63 8.77 -9.08
C LYS A 86 17.16 7.45 -9.62
N ALA A 87 17.91 6.70 -8.81
CA ALA A 87 18.44 5.40 -9.22
C ALA A 87 17.33 4.44 -9.60
N ILE A 88 16.27 4.38 -8.81
CA ILE A 88 15.10 3.53 -9.08
C ILE A 88 14.45 3.93 -10.41
N SER A 89 14.27 5.23 -10.64
CA SER A 89 13.70 5.74 -11.89
C SER A 89 14.57 5.40 -13.09
N GLU A 90 15.87 5.56 -12.97
CA GLU A 90 16.81 5.27 -14.06
C GLU A 90 16.82 3.80 -14.43
N ILE A 91 16.76 2.91 -13.44
CA ILE A 91 16.71 1.47 -13.70
C ILE A 91 15.42 1.12 -14.42
N SER A 92 14.30 1.63 -13.95
CA SER A 92 12.98 1.37 -14.54
C SER A 92 12.90 1.87 -15.98
N GLY A 93 13.43 3.07 -16.26
CA GLY A 93 13.35 3.70 -17.57
C GLY A 93 14.49 3.39 -18.51
N ASN A 94 15.46 2.58 -18.11
CA ASN A 94 16.66 2.32 -18.91
C ASN A 94 16.38 1.26 -19.98
N GLU A 95 16.33 1.69 -21.23
CA GLU A 95 16.06 0.81 -22.38
C GLU A 95 17.20 -0.15 -22.69
N ASN A 96 18.40 0.12 -22.18
CA ASN A 96 19.57 -0.74 -22.38
C ASN A 96 19.57 -1.94 -21.43
N LEU A 97 18.72 -1.92 -20.40
CA LEU A 97 18.58 -3.05 -19.48
C LEU A 97 17.45 -3.96 -19.93
N THR A 98 17.72 -5.26 -19.90
CA THR A 98 16.69 -6.26 -20.19
C THR A 98 15.72 -6.37 -19.03
N ALA A 99 14.52 -6.94 -19.28
CA ALA A 99 13.56 -7.22 -18.24
C ALA A 99 14.17 -8.11 -17.14
N ARG A 100 15.00 -9.08 -17.55
CA ARG A 100 15.68 -9.97 -16.62
C ARG A 100 16.64 -9.22 -15.70
N GLN A 101 17.41 -8.25 -16.26
CA GLN A 101 18.32 -7.44 -15.45
C GLN A 101 17.57 -6.58 -14.45
N LYS A 102 16.42 -6.02 -14.83
CA LYS A 102 15.56 -5.24 -13.94
C LYS A 102 15.01 -6.10 -12.79
N GLU A 103 14.57 -7.31 -13.12
CA GLU A 103 14.11 -8.27 -12.11
C GLU A 103 15.22 -8.68 -11.15
N GLU A 104 16.44 -8.88 -11.67
CA GLU A 104 17.59 -9.23 -10.85
C GLU A 104 17.91 -8.12 -9.86
N PHE A 105 17.81 -6.86 -10.30
CA PHE A 105 18.01 -5.72 -9.40
C PHE A 105 17.01 -5.76 -8.24
N LEU A 106 15.73 -5.97 -8.55
CA LEU A 106 14.70 -6.06 -7.51
C LEU A 106 14.97 -7.21 -6.55
N SER A 107 15.31 -8.38 -7.10
CA SER A 107 15.61 -9.56 -6.30
C SER A 107 16.79 -9.34 -5.36
N ARG A 108 17.86 -8.73 -5.85
CA ARG A 108 19.04 -8.41 -5.03
C ARG A 108 18.72 -7.39 -3.95
N THR A 109 17.87 -6.41 -4.26
CA THR A 109 17.45 -5.40 -3.29
C THR A 109 16.69 -6.06 -2.15
N ILE A 110 15.75 -6.95 -2.46
CA ILE A 110 14.99 -7.69 -1.45
C ILE A 110 15.91 -8.56 -0.60
N SER A 111 16.86 -9.26 -1.24
CA SER A 111 17.82 -10.12 -0.53
C SER A 111 18.70 -9.30 0.41
N CYS A 112 19.14 -8.12 -0.03
CA CYS A 112 19.93 -7.22 0.79
C CYS A 112 19.15 -6.80 2.05
N PHE A 113 17.90 -6.43 1.88
CA PHE A 113 17.04 -6.08 3.03
C PHE A 113 16.89 -7.24 4.01
N LYS A 114 16.66 -8.45 3.49
CA LYS A 114 16.53 -9.64 4.34
C LYS A 114 17.79 -9.90 5.14
N GLN A 115 18.96 -9.72 4.54
CA GLN A 115 20.22 -9.88 5.27
C GLN A 115 20.32 -8.92 6.45
N PHE A 116 19.98 -7.66 6.26
CA PHE A 116 19.98 -6.69 7.35
C PHE A 116 18.97 -7.05 8.45
N SER A 117 17.78 -7.49 8.06
CA SER A 117 16.77 -7.92 9.03
C SER A 117 17.24 -9.10 9.87
N GLU A 118 17.81 -10.12 9.25
CA GLU A 118 18.32 -11.30 9.91
C GLU A 118 19.49 -10.98 10.83
N THR A 119 20.42 -10.16 10.36
CA THR A 119 21.57 -9.72 11.16
C THR A 119 21.11 -8.96 12.40
N LYS A 120 20.13 -8.09 12.24
CA LYS A 120 19.56 -7.32 13.35
C LYS A 120 18.92 -8.25 14.38
N GLN A 121 18.20 -9.28 13.93
CA GLN A 121 17.54 -10.24 14.80
C GLN A 121 18.55 -11.16 15.50
N GLY A 122 19.59 -11.56 14.80
CA GLY A 122 20.61 -12.45 15.33
C GLY A 122 21.71 -11.76 16.12
N GLY A 123 21.84 -10.46 16.03
CA GLY A 123 22.92 -9.68 16.61
C GLY A 123 22.70 -9.14 18.01
N VAL A 124 21.70 -9.62 18.68
CA VAL A 124 21.35 -9.13 20.03
C VAL A 124 22.21 -9.78 21.13
#